data_3b7611be9705aea4762d5e7456cc3ff8
#
_entry.id   3b7611be9705aea4762d5e7456cc3ff8
#
_cell.length_a   1.000
_cell.length_b   1.000
_cell.length_c   1.000
_cell.angle_alpha   90.00
_cell.angle_beta   90.00
_cell.angle_gamma   90.00
#
_symmetry.space_group_name_H-M   'P 1'
#
loop_
_entity.id
_entity.type
_entity.pdbx_description
1 polymer ?
#
loop_
_entity_poly.entity_id
_entity_poly.type
_entity_poly.pdbx_seq_one_letter_code
_entity_poly.pdbx_strand_id
1 'polypeptide(L)'
;MNSKTTSGLKIIALNRKASFNYFFEDLLEAGIVLKGSEIKSIRDGKVNIADSYAIEKNGEIILINSHIASYKQASYSNHNPTDERKLLLNKKEISKLIGKMQRDGFTIVPTKMYFRKGKAKIELAVAKGKKQFDKRATKKNRDWNRDKARYIRKSS
;
A
#
# COMPACT_ATOMS: atom_id res chain seq x y z
N MET A 1 -10.14 -21.14 2.28
CA MET A 1 -10.44 -19.70 2.21
C MET A 1 -11.00 -19.22 3.52
N ASN A 2 -10.20 -18.61 4.30
CA ASN A 2 -10.66 -18.05 5.55
C ASN A 2 -11.10 -16.60 5.37
N SER A 3 -12.38 -16.44 5.11
CA SER A 3 -13.04 -15.14 5.07
C SER A 3 -13.29 -14.56 6.47
N LYS A 4 -12.79 -15.20 7.52
CA LYS A 4 -13.15 -14.86 8.89
C LYS A 4 -12.48 -13.64 9.49
N THR A 5 -11.52 -13.05 8.83
CA THR A 5 -10.75 -11.94 9.41
C THR A 5 -11.06 -10.57 8.83
N THR A 6 -11.99 -10.48 7.91
CA THR A 6 -12.27 -9.24 7.21
C THR A 6 -13.61 -8.62 7.55
N SER A 7 -14.27 -9.06 8.62
CA SER A 7 -15.49 -8.40 9.07
C SER A 7 -15.19 -6.95 9.43
N GLY A 8 -15.68 -6.01 8.62
CA GLY A 8 -15.44 -4.59 8.78
C GLY A 8 -14.32 -4.00 7.92
N LEU A 9 -13.61 -4.80 7.13
CA LEU A 9 -12.57 -4.36 6.20
C LEU A 9 -13.10 -4.36 4.77
N LYS A 10 -13.06 -3.21 4.12
CA LYS A 10 -13.34 -3.10 2.69
C LYS A 10 -12.05 -2.69 1.97
N ILE A 11 -11.43 -3.61 1.25
CA ILE A 11 -10.22 -3.34 0.48
C ILE A 11 -10.57 -2.50 -0.74
N ILE A 12 -9.83 -1.39 -0.92
CA ILE A 12 -10.05 -0.44 -2.01
C ILE A 12 -8.98 -0.58 -3.08
N ALA A 13 -7.72 -0.75 -2.67
CA ALA A 13 -6.58 -0.83 -3.58
C ALA A 13 -5.54 -1.80 -3.03
N LEU A 14 -4.89 -2.52 -3.94
CA LEU A 14 -3.80 -3.43 -3.64
C LEU A 14 -2.55 -2.99 -4.41
N ASN A 15 -1.39 -3.09 -3.76
CA ASN A 15 -0.11 -2.88 -4.41
C ASN A 15 0.56 -4.24 -4.65
N ARG A 16 0.21 -4.86 -5.76
CA ARG A 16 0.74 -6.20 -6.11
C ARG A 16 2.21 -6.16 -6.48
N LYS A 17 2.70 -5.03 -7.00
CA LYS A 17 4.11 -4.85 -7.35
C LYS A 17 5.02 -4.84 -6.11
N ALA A 18 4.53 -4.45 -4.96
CA ALA A 18 5.34 -4.34 -3.74
C ALA A 18 5.97 -5.67 -3.36
N SER A 19 5.21 -6.75 -3.33
CA SER A 19 5.73 -8.08 -2.98
C SER A 19 6.69 -8.64 -4.02
N PHE A 20 6.59 -8.19 -5.28
CA PHE A 20 7.52 -8.57 -6.34
C PHE A 20 8.84 -7.80 -6.23
N ASN A 21 8.77 -6.51 -5.91
CA ASN A 21 9.93 -5.61 -5.93
C ASN A 21 10.68 -5.55 -4.60
N TYR A 22 10.07 -5.96 -3.49
CA TYR A 22 10.61 -5.77 -2.14
C TYR A 22 10.49 -7.02 -1.28
N PHE A 23 11.47 -7.20 -0.40
CA PHE A 23 11.36 -8.10 0.75
C PHE A 23 10.76 -7.31 1.91
N PHE A 24 9.70 -7.83 2.53
CA PHE A 24 9.04 -7.19 3.66
C PHE A 24 9.63 -7.71 4.97
N GLU A 25 10.05 -6.79 5.83
CA GLU A 25 10.50 -7.13 7.18
C GLU A 25 9.36 -7.05 8.17
N ASP A 26 8.51 -6.02 8.04
CA ASP A 26 7.43 -5.75 8.99
C ASP A 26 6.26 -5.07 8.28
N LEU A 27 5.08 -5.22 8.85
CA LEU A 27 3.84 -4.60 8.36
C LEU A 27 3.19 -3.82 9.49
N LEU A 28 2.65 -2.65 9.19
CA LEU A 28 1.89 -1.86 10.15
C LEU A 28 0.75 -1.11 9.49
N GLU A 29 -0.28 -0.80 10.27
CA GLU A 29 -1.43 -0.02 9.81
C GLU A 29 -1.24 1.44 10.16
N ALA A 30 -1.53 2.32 9.21
CA ALA A 30 -1.53 3.76 9.41
C ALA A 30 -2.89 4.33 9.00
N GLY A 31 -3.28 5.41 9.66
CA GLY A 31 -4.35 6.26 9.16
C GLY A 31 -3.81 7.15 8.04
N ILE A 32 -4.68 7.73 7.25
CA ILE A 32 -4.32 8.65 6.19
C ILE A 32 -5.22 9.87 6.24
N VAL A 33 -4.61 11.06 6.18
CA VAL A 33 -5.36 12.33 6.15
C VAL A 33 -5.80 12.60 4.73
N LEU A 34 -7.11 12.69 4.51
CA LEU A 34 -7.72 12.87 3.20
C LEU A 34 -8.69 14.05 3.19
N LYS A 35 -8.76 14.72 2.05
CA LYS A 35 -9.79 15.72 1.77
C LYS A 35 -11.10 15.03 1.41
N GLY A 36 -12.22 15.77 1.49
CA GLY A 36 -13.53 15.21 1.17
C GLY A 36 -13.63 14.66 -0.25
N SER A 37 -13.07 15.37 -1.24
CA SER A 37 -13.03 14.93 -2.63
C SER A 37 -12.20 13.65 -2.81
N GLU A 38 -11.13 13.50 -2.05
CA GLU A 38 -10.30 12.30 -2.07
C GLU A 38 -11.06 11.10 -1.52
N ILE A 39 -11.77 11.26 -0.42
CA ILE A 39 -12.59 10.19 0.17
C ILE A 39 -13.65 9.71 -0.81
N LYS A 40 -14.30 10.63 -1.52
CA LYS A 40 -15.32 10.30 -2.52
C LYS A 40 -14.73 9.50 -3.69
N SER A 41 -13.56 9.90 -4.18
CA SER A 41 -12.85 9.15 -5.23
C SER A 41 -12.42 7.77 -4.77
N ILE A 42 -11.94 7.64 -3.53
CA ILE A 42 -11.55 6.36 -2.95
C ILE A 42 -12.75 5.42 -2.82
N ARG A 43 -13.91 5.94 -2.42
CA ARG A 43 -15.15 5.14 -2.36
C ARG A 43 -15.54 4.60 -3.72
N ASP A 44 -15.24 5.34 -4.78
CA ASP A 44 -15.47 4.91 -6.16
C ASP A 44 -14.35 3.99 -6.70
N GLY A 45 -13.37 3.66 -5.87
CA GLY A 45 -12.25 2.80 -6.25
C GLY A 45 -11.22 3.45 -7.17
N LYS A 46 -11.23 4.77 -7.30
CA LYS A 46 -10.35 5.52 -8.21
C LYS A 46 -9.05 5.93 -7.52
N VAL A 47 -8.30 4.95 -7.06
CA VAL A 47 -7.04 5.15 -6.35
C VAL A 47 -6.01 4.12 -6.81
N ASN A 48 -4.75 4.57 -6.94
CA ASN A 48 -3.62 3.70 -7.30
C ASN A 48 -2.46 3.99 -6.35
N ILE A 49 -1.97 2.97 -5.69
CA ILE A 49 -0.86 3.05 -4.74
C ILE A 49 0.38 2.29 -5.21
N ALA A 50 0.39 1.80 -6.45
CA ALA A 50 1.44 0.88 -6.93
C ALA A 50 2.85 1.47 -6.93
N ASP A 51 2.97 2.76 -7.22
CA ASP A 51 4.27 3.44 -7.31
C ASP A 51 4.50 4.40 -6.13
N SER A 52 3.70 4.28 -5.09
CA SER A 52 3.80 5.14 -3.93
C SER A 52 4.79 4.61 -2.89
N TYR A 53 5.30 5.51 -2.09
CA TYR A 53 6.20 5.21 -0.99
C TYR A 53 6.05 6.28 0.09
N ALA A 54 6.52 5.99 1.29
CA ALA A 54 6.46 6.94 2.39
C ALA A 54 7.84 7.51 2.68
N ILE A 55 7.88 8.80 3.01
CA ILE A 55 9.11 9.50 3.42
C ILE A 55 8.90 10.19 4.76
N GLU A 56 10.00 10.53 5.40
CA GLU A 56 10.00 11.40 6.57
C GLU A 56 10.11 12.85 6.13
N LYS A 57 9.30 13.74 6.70
CA LYS A 57 9.33 15.17 6.45
C LYS A 57 8.92 15.89 7.72
N ASN A 58 9.86 16.63 8.33
CA ASN A 58 9.63 17.38 9.57
C ASN A 58 9.09 16.52 10.73
N GLY A 59 9.60 15.30 10.87
CA GLY A 59 9.18 14.38 11.93
C GLY A 59 7.84 13.67 11.65
N GLU A 60 7.29 13.84 10.47
CA GLU A 60 6.05 13.19 10.03
C GLU A 60 6.31 12.20 8.91
N ILE A 61 5.43 11.22 8.77
CA ILE A 61 5.49 10.24 7.68
C ILE A 61 4.48 10.66 6.62
N ILE A 62 4.97 10.88 5.40
CA ILE A 62 4.20 11.40 4.26
C ILE A 62 4.20 10.37 3.13
N LEU A 63 3.02 10.06 2.61
CA LEU A 63 2.87 9.19 1.44
C LEU A 63 3.02 10.02 0.17
N ILE A 64 3.91 9.58 -0.71
CA ILE A 64 4.24 10.25 -1.98
C ILE A 64 3.89 9.34 -3.15
N ASN A 65 3.54 9.94 -4.28
CA ASN A 65 3.22 9.25 -5.53
C ASN A 65 1.98 8.35 -5.48
N SER A 66 1.13 8.49 -4.48
CA SER A 66 -0.17 7.85 -4.56
C SER A 66 -1.07 8.68 -5.50
N HIS A 67 -1.88 8.02 -6.30
CA HIS A 67 -2.78 8.66 -7.25
C HIS A 67 -4.22 8.46 -6.79
N ILE A 68 -4.90 9.55 -6.50
CA ILE A 68 -6.34 9.55 -6.20
C ILE A 68 -6.99 10.48 -7.23
N ALA A 69 -7.82 9.91 -8.11
CA ALA A 69 -8.43 10.66 -9.21
C ALA A 69 -9.24 11.84 -8.69
N SER A 70 -9.26 12.92 -9.48
CA SER A 70 -10.12 14.08 -9.19
C SER A 70 -11.58 13.63 -9.17
N TYR A 71 -12.36 14.17 -8.24
CA TYR A 71 -13.78 13.88 -8.13
C TYR A 71 -14.55 14.81 -9.05
N LYS A 72 -15.13 14.26 -10.11
CA LYS A 72 -15.76 15.05 -11.19
C LYS A 72 -16.90 15.95 -10.72
N GLN A 73 -17.61 15.56 -9.68
CA GLN A 73 -18.72 16.30 -9.12
C GLN A 73 -18.31 17.41 -8.16
N ALA A 74 -17.03 17.48 -7.77
CA ALA A 74 -16.51 18.56 -6.93
C ALA A 74 -16.17 19.76 -7.80
N SER A 75 -16.93 20.85 -7.71
CA SER A 75 -16.77 22.03 -8.56
C SER A 75 -15.69 23.00 -8.09
N TYR A 76 -15.50 23.17 -6.78
CA TYR A 76 -14.60 24.20 -6.23
C TYR A 76 -13.46 23.69 -5.36
N SER A 77 -13.61 22.53 -4.77
CA SER A 77 -12.67 22.03 -3.75
C SER A 77 -12.10 20.68 -4.14
N ASN A 78 -11.61 20.58 -5.38
CA ASN A 78 -10.97 19.36 -5.82
C ASN A 78 -9.50 19.32 -5.39
N HIS A 79 -8.97 18.12 -5.25
CA HIS A 79 -7.58 17.89 -4.88
C HIS A 79 -6.73 17.64 -6.12
N ASN A 80 -5.43 17.79 -5.98
CA ASN A 80 -4.47 17.32 -6.98
C ASN A 80 -4.33 15.79 -6.85
N PRO A 81 -4.45 15.00 -7.93
CA PRO A 81 -4.38 13.55 -7.85
C PRO A 81 -3.13 12.99 -7.17
N THR A 82 -2.00 13.66 -7.30
CA THR A 82 -0.71 13.21 -6.75
C THR A 82 -0.24 14.02 -5.55
N ASP A 83 -1.14 14.68 -4.84
CA ASP A 83 -0.79 15.40 -3.62
C ASP A 83 -0.11 14.50 -2.59
N GLU A 84 0.79 15.08 -1.81
CA GLU A 84 1.37 14.43 -0.64
C GLU A 84 0.29 14.24 0.43
N ARG A 85 0.30 13.08 1.07
CA ARG A 85 -0.71 12.77 2.10
C ARG A 85 -0.05 12.34 3.39
N LYS A 86 -0.43 12.97 4.48
CA LYS A 86 0.10 12.66 5.79
C LYS A 86 -0.46 11.34 6.30
N LEU A 87 0.42 10.49 6.82
CA LEU A 87 0.05 9.24 7.46
C LEU A 87 -0.03 9.44 8.97
N LEU A 88 -1.03 8.83 9.59
CA LEU A 88 -1.28 8.95 11.03
C LEU A 88 -0.75 7.70 11.73
N LEU A 89 0.31 7.90 12.49
CA LEU A 89 0.99 6.89 13.27
C LEU A 89 1.30 7.44 14.66
N ASN A 90 1.45 6.58 15.65
CA ASN A 90 1.88 7.05 16.96
C ASN A 90 3.38 7.37 16.95
N LYS A 91 3.85 8.10 17.98
CA LYS A 91 5.24 8.57 18.04
C LYS A 91 6.26 7.44 18.02
N LYS A 92 5.97 6.32 18.67
CA LYS A 92 6.87 5.15 18.69
C LYS A 92 7.00 4.53 17.31
N GLU A 93 5.89 4.42 16.57
CA GLU A 93 5.89 3.91 15.21
C GLU A 93 6.65 4.82 14.26
N ILE A 94 6.45 6.14 14.38
CA ILE A 94 7.17 7.13 13.56
C ILE A 94 8.67 7.03 13.82
N SER A 95 9.10 6.98 15.08
CA SER A 95 10.51 6.87 15.44
C SER A 95 11.13 5.58 14.91
N LYS A 96 10.41 4.46 15.00
CA LYS A 96 10.85 3.18 14.46
C LYS A 96 11.04 3.24 12.94
N LEU A 97 10.09 3.82 12.23
CA LEU A 97 10.16 3.94 10.78
C LEU A 97 11.30 4.85 10.33
N ILE A 98 11.49 5.97 11.01
CA ILE A 98 12.60 6.90 10.71
C ILE A 98 13.93 6.18 10.89
N GLY A 99 14.10 5.44 11.98
CA GLY A 99 15.30 4.66 12.23
C GLY A 99 15.56 3.62 11.15
N LYS A 100 14.53 2.91 10.72
CA LYS A 100 14.64 1.92 9.65
C LYS A 100 15.03 2.55 8.32
N MET A 101 14.46 3.70 7.98
CA MET A 101 14.81 4.39 6.74
C MET A 101 16.22 4.97 6.76
N GLN A 102 16.60 5.66 7.83
CA GLN A 102 17.86 6.40 7.90
C GLN A 102 19.06 5.51 8.22
N ARG A 103 18.93 4.58 9.17
CA ARG A 103 20.05 3.74 9.62
C ARG A 103 20.18 2.45 8.82
N ASP A 104 19.07 1.81 8.50
CA ASP A 104 19.08 0.47 7.92
C ASP A 104 18.76 0.45 6.42
N GLY A 105 18.47 1.61 5.83
CA GLY A 105 18.25 1.74 4.40
C GLY A 105 16.95 1.08 3.89
N PHE A 106 15.95 0.90 4.75
CA PHE A 106 14.65 0.38 4.34
C PHE A 106 13.82 1.44 3.65
N THR A 107 12.95 1.01 2.76
CA THR A 107 11.91 1.85 2.13
C THR A 107 10.57 1.47 2.76
N ILE A 108 9.71 2.45 2.95
CA ILE A 108 8.36 2.21 3.46
C ILE A 108 7.41 2.29 2.28
N VAL A 109 6.73 1.20 1.98
CA VAL A 109 5.81 1.12 0.83
C VAL A 109 4.44 0.65 1.28
N PRO A 110 3.35 1.19 0.69
CA PRO A 110 2.01 0.70 0.99
C PRO A 110 1.75 -0.62 0.27
N THR A 111 1.08 -1.52 0.92
CA THR A 111 0.69 -2.82 0.35
C THR A 111 -0.76 -2.84 -0.04
N LYS A 112 -1.62 -2.20 0.75
CA LYS A 112 -3.06 -2.11 0.47
C LYS A 112 -3.66 -0.90 1.17
N MET A 113 -4.76 -0.42 0.60
CA MET A 113 -5.60 0.62 1.20
C MET A 113 -7.00 0.04 1.42
N TYR A 114 -7.61 0.35 2.53
CA TYR A 114 -8.90 -0.20 2.89
C TYR A 114 -9.67 0.74 3.83
N PHE A 115 -10.97 0.53 3.92
CA PHE A 115 -11.80 1.13 4.97
C PHE A 115 -11.95 0.15 6.13
N ARG A 116 -11.74 0.66 7.34
CA ARG A 116 -12.03 -0.06 8.57
C ARG A 116 -12.91 0.84 9.44
N LYS A 117 -14.11 0.37 9.76
CA LYS A 117 -15.10 1.14 10.54
C LYS A 117 -15.32 2.53 9.95
N GLY A 118 -15.43 2.62 8.63
CA GLY A 118 -15.68 3.87 7.92
C GLY A 118 -14.49 4.81 7.77
N LYS A 119 -13.30 4.44 8.27
CA LYS A 119 -12.09 5.25 8.17
C LYS A 119 -11.12 4.64 7.16
N ALA A 120 -10.53 5.49 6.33
CA ALA A 120 -9.50 5.06 5.38
C ALA A 120 -8.22 4.71 6.14
N LYS A 121 -7.71 3.53 5.90
CA LYS A 121 -6.47 3.01 6.47
C LYS A 121 -5.56 2.49 5.37
N ILE A 122 -4.28 2.49 5.63
CA ILE A 122 -3.28 1.98 4.70
C ILE A 122 -2.33 1.04 5.45
N GLU A 123 -2.05 -0.11 4.86
CA GLU A 123 -1.03 -1.01 5.38
C GLU A 123 0.31 -0.66 4.77
N LEU A 124 1.30 -0.45 5.64
CA LEU A 124 2.66 -0.12 5.22
C LEU A 124 3.56 -1.31 5.46
N ALA A 125 4.51 -1.53 4.56
CA ALA A 125 5.57 -2.52 4.71
C ALA A 125 6.92 -1.81 4.87
N VAL A 126 7.68 -2.25 5.87
CA VAL A 126 9.11 -1.92 6.00
C VAL A 126 9.84 -2.88 5.06
N ALA A 127 10.43 -2.37 4.00
CA ALA A 127 10.83 -3.19 2.86
C ALA A 127 12.23 -2.87 2.35
N LYS A 128 12.91 -3.88 1.82
CA LYS A 128 14.15 -3.72 1.05
C LYS A 128 13.94 -4.13 -0.39
N GLY A 129 14.48 -3.33 -1.32
CA GLY A 129 14.41 -3.63 -2.73
C GLY A 129 15.09 -4.95 -3.08
N LYS A 130 14.44 -5.76 -3.89
CA LYS A 130 15.00 -7.00 -4.41
C LYS A 130 15.99 -6.70 -5.53
N LYS A 131 17.09 -7.45 -5.55
CA LYS A 131 18.01 -7.43 -6.69
C LYS A 131 17.36 -8.11 -7.89
N GLN A 132 17.89 -7.89 -9.08
CA GLN A 132 17.29 -8.40 -10.31
C GLN A 132 17.16 -9.94 -10.31
N PHE A 133 18.14 -10.65 -9.79
CA PHE A 133 18.06 -12.12 -9.73
C PHE A 133 16.99 -12.60 -8.74
N ASP A 134 16.77 -11.88 -7.64
CA ASP A 134 15.69 -12.20 -6.67
C ASP A 134 14.32 -12.03 -7.31
N LYS A 135 14.15 -11.00 -8.13
CA LYS A 135 12.90 -10.77 -8.87
C LYS A 135 12.64 -11.88 -9.88
N ARG A 136 13.68 -12.35 -10.57
CA ARG A 136 13.57 -13.48 -11.51
C ARG A 136 13.15 -14.76 -10.79
N ALA A 137 13.76 -15.05 -9.65
CA ALA A 137 13.40 -16.22 -8.84
C ALA A 137 11.95 -16.15 -8.35
N THR A 138 11.48 -14.98 -7.90
CA THR A 138 10.10 -14.77 -7.48
C THR A 138 9.12 -15.03 -8.63
N LYS A 139 9.42 -14.51 -9.81
CA LYS A 139 8.60 -14.72 -11.02
C LYS A 139 8.55 -16.21 -11.39
N LYS A 140 9.69 -16.88 -11.40
CA LYS A 140 9.80 -18.30 -11.70
C LYS A 140 8.95 -19.14 -10.74
N ASN A 141 9.01 -18.86 -9.45
CA ASN A 141 8.21 -19.55 -8.45
C ASN A 141 6.71 -19.32 -8.63
N ARG A 142 6.29 -18.11 -8.96
CA ARG A 142 4.88 -17.79 -9.25
C ARG A 142 4.38 -18.57 -10.46
N ASP A 143 5.16 -18.59 -11.53
CA ASP A 143 4.81 -19.30 -12.77
C ASP A 143 4.74 -20.80 -12.53
N TRP A 144 5.70 -21.36 -11.81
CA TRP A 144 5.70 -22.76 -11.41
C TRP A 144 4.46 -23.14 -10.61
N ASN A 145 4.11 -22.36 -9.60
CA ASN A 145 2.95 -22.61 -8.77
C ASN A 145 1.64 -22.52 -9.56
N ARG A 146 1.56 -21.60 -10.50
CA ARG A 146 0.41 -21.43 -11.38
C ARG A 146 0.25 -22.64 -12.29
N ASP A 147 1.32 -23.08 -12.92
CA ASP A 147 1.31 -24.22 -13.82
C ASP A 147 0.98 -25.54 -13.10
N LYS A 148 1.54 -25.71 -11.90
CA LYS A 148 1.24 -26.83 -11.03
C LYS A 148 -0.25 -26.87 -10.66
N ALA A 149 -0.85 -25.73 -10.32
CA ALA A 149 -2.26 -25.64 -10.02
C ALA A 149 -3.14 -25.98 -11.21
N ARG A 150 -2.75 -25.56 -12.43
CA ARG A 150 -3.46 -25.92 -13.66
C ARG A 150 -3.39 -27.42 -13.93
N TYR A 151 -2.23 -28.01 -13.75
CA TYR A 151 -2.03 -29.45 -13.96
C TYR A 151 -2.90 -30.27 -13.01
N ILE A 152 -2.96 -29.91 -11.75
CA ILE A 152 -3.81 -30.58 -10.75
C ILE A 152 -5.30 -30.47 -11.11
N ARG A 153 -5.74 -29.32 -11.64
CA ARG A 153 -7.14 -29.14 -12.08
C ARG A 153 -7.51 -30.03 -13.25
N LYS A 154 -6.58 -30.27 -14.16
CA LYS A 154 -6.83 -31.10 -15.34
C LYS A 154 -6.86 -32.61 -15.05
N SER A 155 -6.24 -33.01 -13.94
CA SER A 155 -6.15 -34.41 -13.56
C SER A 155 -7.23 -34.87 -12.59
N SER A 156 -8.11 -33.99 -12.18
CA SER A 156 -9.23 -34.32 -11.27
C SER A 156 -10.57 -34.46 -11.98
#